data_f76fc4e373c3ad69354a23a21be2532d
#
_entry.id   f76fc4e373c3ad69354a23a21be2532d
#
_cell.length_a   1.000
_cell.length_b   1.000
_cell.length_c   1.000
_cell.angle_alpha   90.00
_cell.angle_beta   90.00
_cell.angle_gamma   90.00
#
_symmetry.space_group_name_H-M   'P 1'
#
loop_
_entity.id
_entity.type
_entity.pdbx_description
1 polymer ?
#
loop_
_entity_poly.entity_id
_entity_poly.type
_entity_poly.pdbx_seq_one_letter_code
_entity_poly.pdbx_strand_id
1 'polypeptide(L)'
;MMFVGREKELSELQALFDKPMPSLVTCRGRRRIGKSTLIEEFARQSKARMLQLEGVAPQKGMTNADQLKAFCRQLGEQTGNRSLKADSWFEAFRLLDEALSKSVRTVVLLDEISWMGKYDPNFAGELKLAWDRRFKRRSKLIFVLCGSVSSWIADNILNNTGFVGRISLDLVVGELPLKDCTKFWGKRVERLAPGEILDVLSVTGGVPKYLEEIRPNLSADENIRRLCFTPGGTLFSDFKSIFSDVFGENATV
;
A
#
# COMPACT_ATOMS: atom_id res chain seq x y z
N MET A 1 -7.55 14.72 4.09
CA MET A 1 -8.11 13.37 4.36
C MET A 1 -7.91 13.08 5.83
N MET A 2 -8.93 12.60 6.54
CA MET A 2 -8.82 12.28 7.98
C MET A 2 -8.34 10.83 8.09
N PHE A 3 -7.16 10.61 8.70
CA PHE A 3 -6.70 9.26 9.01
C PHE A 3 -7.48 8.71 10.21
N VAL A 4 -7.98 7.48 10.11
CA VAL A 4 -8.85 6.87 11.12
C VAL A 4 -8.36 5.49 11.51
N GLY A 5 -8.26 5.23 12.82
CA GLY A 5 -7.89 3.91 13.35
C GLY A 5 -6.42 3.54 13.10
N ARG A 6 -6.17 2.25 13.03
CA ARG A 6 -4.84 1.67 12.74
C ARG A 6 -3.80 1.86 13.85
N GLU A 7 -4.25 2.10 15.07
CA GLU A 7 -3.34 2.31 16.21
C GLU A 7 -2.43 1.11 16.44
N LYS A 8 -2.92 -0.10 16.22
CA LYS A 8 -2.14 -1.33 16.36
C LYS A 8 -1.02 -1.39 15.32
N GLU A 9 -1.37 -1.21 14.05
CA GLU A 9 -0.44 -1.25 12.94
C GLU A 9 0.64 -0.14 13.05
N LEU A 10 0.23 1.06 13.44
CA LEU A 10 1.15 2.17 13.71
C LEU A 10 2.09 1.85 14.88
N SER A 11 1.60 1.24 15.96
CA SER A 11 2.41 0.82 17.09
C SER A 11 3.44 -0.26 16.73
N GLU A 12 3.06 -1.23 15.90
CA GLU A 12 3.97 -2.26 15.39
C GLU A 12 5.10 -1.65 14.52
N LEU A 13 4.76 -0.71 13.65
CA LEU A 13 5.75 0.03 12.84
C LEU A 13 6.66 0.89 13.73
N GLN A 14 6.10 1.56 14.73
CA GLN A 14 6.88 2.36 15.67
C GLN A 14 7.86 1.50 16.48
N ALA A 15 7.45 0.33 16.93
CA ALA A 15 8.33 -0.61 17.63
C ALA A 15 9.52 -1.09 16.77
N LEU A 16 9.34 -1.20 15.44
CA LEU A 16 10.45 -1.46 14.52
C LEU A 16 11.33 -0.22 14.33
N PHE A 17 10.72 0.96 14.24
CA PHE A 17 11.43 2.21 14.02
C PHE A 17 12.36 2.58 15.19
N ASP A 18 12.00 2.17 16.41
CA ASP A 18 12.80 2.43 17.60
C ASP A 18 14.04 1.52 17.72
N LYS A 19 14.06 0.41 16.95
CA LYS A 19 15.22 -0.47 16.92
C LYS A 19 16.40 0.18 16.18
N PRO A 20 17.64 -0.13 16.58
CA PRO A 20 18.84 0.37 15.89
C PRO A 20 19.15 -0.38 14.57
N MET A 21 18.30 -1.31 14.19
CA MET A 21 18.48 -2.18 13.02
C MET A 21 17.49 -1.82 11.91
N PRO A 22 17.85 -1.99 10.63
CA PRO A 22 16.90 -1.82 9.55
C PRO A 22 15.84 -2.92 9.59
N SER A 23 14.65 -2.57 9.12
CA SER A 23 13.51 -3.49 9.09
C SER A 23 12.97 -3.62 7.67
N LEU A 24 12.75 -4.87 7.24
CA LEU A 24 12.04 -5.20 6.01
C LEU A 24 10.61 -5.62 6.37
N VAL A 25 9.64 -4.90 5.84
CA VAL A 25 8.22 -5.05 6.17
C VAL A 25 7.45 -5.41 4.90
N THR A 26 6.58 -6.40 4.96
CA THR A 26 5.54 -6.60 3.96
C THR A 26 4.25 -5.93 4.43
N CYS A 27 3.56 -5.23 3.52
CA CYS A 27 2.27 -4.60 3.79
C CYS A 27 1.27 -5.05 2.72
N ARG A 28 0.36 -5.92 3.10
CA ARG A 28 -0.59 -6.55 2.17
C ARG A 28 -2.03 -6.43 2.64
N GLY A 29 -2.96 -6.51 1.71
CA GLY A 29 -4.39 -6.40 1.96
C GLY A 29 -5.09 -5.94 0.69
N ARG A 30 -6.42 -6.04 0.67
CA ARG A 30 -7.22 -5.69 -0.51
C ARG A 30 -6.99 -4.24 -0.98
N ARG A 31 -7.36 -3.96 -2.22
CA ARG A 31 -7.35 -2.59 -2.74
C ARG A 31 -8.22 -1.68 -1.87
N ARG A 32 -7.83 -0.40 -1.80
CA ARG A 32 -8.58 0.68 -1.12
C ARG A 32 -8.68 0.56 0.40
N ILE A 33 -7.97 -0.42 0.99
CA ILE A 33 -7.96 -0.63 2.44
C ILE A 33 -7.07 0.37 3.20
N GLY A 34 -6.32 1.24 2.48
CA GLY A 34 -5.49 2.27 3.08
C GLY A 34 -4.07 1.84 3.43
N LYS A 35 -3.47 0.87 2.69
CA LYS A 35 -2.09 0.41 2.93
C LYS A 35 -1.06 1.53 2.81
N SER A 36 -1.03 2.20 1.66
CA SER A 36 -0.07 3.30 1.39
C SER A 36 -0.28 4.45 2.35
N THR A 37 -1.55 4.84 2.58
CA THR A 37 -1.92 5.89 3.54
C THR A 37 -1.47 5.57 4.98
N LEU A 38 -1.50 4.30 5.39
CA LEU A 38 -0.98 3.87 6.69
C LEU A 38 0.53 4.11 6.80
N ILE A 39 1.29 3.77 5.77
CA ILE A 39 2.74 3.97 5.77
C ILE A 39 3.11 5.46 5.67
N GLU A 40 2.36 6.24 4.89
CA GLU A 40 2.51 7.70 4.80
C GLU A 40 2.24 8.36 6.17
N GLU A 41 1.14 7.96 6.83
CA GLU A 41 0.80 8.47 8.17
C GLU A 41 1.84 8.10 9.20
N PHE A 42 2.35 6.86 9.16
CA PHE A 42 3.45 6.43 10.01
C PHE A 42 4.71 7.30 9.79
N ALA A 43 5.13 7.51 8.54
CA ALA A 43 6.28 8.35 8.22
C ALA A 43 6.10 9.79 8.71
N ARG A 44 4.87 10.35 8.57
CA ARG A 44 4.51 11.68 9.05
C ARG A 44 4.60 11.80 10.57
N GLN A 45 4.01 10.84 11.31
CA GLN A 45 4.02 10.84 12.79
C GLN A 45 5.43 10.66 13.34
N SER A 46 6.22 9.77 12.76
CA SER A 46 7.61 9.51 13.17
C SER A 46 8.60 10.57 12.69
N LYS A 47 8.15 11.55 11.88
CA LYS A 47 8.99 12.59 11.24
C LYS A 47 10.13 11.97 10.42
N ALA A 48 9.92 10.79 9.86
CA ALA A 48 10.88 10.13 8.98
C ALA A 48 10.86 10.76 7.59
N ARG A 49 12.02 10.77 6.92
CA ARG A 49 12.05 11.01 5.48
C ARG A 49 11.35 9.85 4.77
N MET A 50 10.45 10.16 3.85
CA MET A 50 9.78 9.14 3.05
C MET A 50 10.26 9.17 1.60
N LEU A 51 10.53 8.00 1.04
CA LEU A 51 10.71 7.77 -0.39
C LEU A 51 9.65 6.75 -0.82
N GLN A 52 8.75 7.16 -1.68
CA GLN A 52 7.66 6.33 -2.19
C GLN A 52 7.84 6.10 -3.68
N LEU A 53 7.91 4.84 -4.08
CA LEU A 53 8.08 4.42 -5.47
C LEU A 53 6.96 3.42 -5.78
N GLU A 54 6.16 3.73 -6.80
CA GLU A 54 4.98 2.96 -7.16
C GLU A 54 5.19 2.23 -8.49
N GLY A 55 4.83 0.95 -8.52
CA GLY A 55 4.77 0.18 -9.77
C GLY A 55 3.71 0.74 -10.71
N VAL A 56 4.02 0.78 -12.00
CA VAL A 56 3.06 1.22 -13.02
C VAL A 56 2.10 0.08 -13.33
N ALA A 57 0.79 0.40 -13.38
CA ALA A 57 -0.24 -0.57 -13.69
C ALA A 57 0.04 -1.26 -15.03
N PRO A 58 -0.05 -2.60 -15.09
CA PRO A 58 0.22 -3.35 -16.31
C PRO A 58 -0.68 -2.93 -17.46
N GLN A 59 -0.07 -2.72 -18.62
CA GLN A 59 -0.77 -2.40 -19.87
C GLN A 59 -0.25 -3.30 -20.99
N LYS A 60 -1.05 -3.44 -22.06
CA LYS A 60 -0.64 -4.20 -23.24
C LYS A 60 0.63 -3.61 -23.86
N GLY A 61 1.65 -4.44 -24.06
CA GLY A 61 2.94 -4.01 -24.62
C GLY A 61 3.93 -3.41 -23.63
N MET A 62 3.56 -3.26 -22.35
CA MET A 62 4.49 -2.81 -21.30
C MET A 62 5.58 -3.84 -21.03
N THR A 63 6.78 -3.36 -20.72
CA THR A 63 7.99 -4.15 -20.51
C THR A 63 8.62 -3.86 -19.15
N ASN A 64 9.64 -4.65 -18.78
CA ASN A 64 10.46 -4.35 -17.61
C ASN A 64 11.17 -2.98 -17.70
N ALA A 65 11.60 -2.59 -18.92
CA ALA A 65 12.25 -1.31 -19.14
C ALA A 65 11.33 -0.11 -18.81
N ASP A 66 10.02 -0.25 -19.05
CA ASP A 66 9.04 0.78 -18.69
C ASP A 66 8.90 0.93 -17.17
N GLN A 67 8.92 -0.18 -16.43
CA GLN A 67 8.90 -0.17 -14.96
C GLN A 67 10.19 0.47 -14.41
N LEU A 68 11.35 0.11 -14.93
CA LEU A 68 12.64 0.68 -14.54
C LEU A 68 12.71 2.19 -14.81
N LYS A 69 12.22 2.62 -15.97
CA LYS A 69 12.13 4.04 -16.33
C LYS A 69 11.21 4.82 -15.37
N ALA A 70 10.07 4.24 -15.02
CA ALA A 70 9.14 4.85 -14.06
C ALA A 70 9.75 4.94 -12.67
N PHE A 71 10.42 3.88 -12.21
CA PHE A 71 11.14 3.85 -10.94
C PHE A 71 12.22 4.93 -10.87
N CYS A 72 13.09 5.02 -11.88
CA CYS A 72 14.16 6.03 -11.94
C CYS A 72 13.60 7.46 -11.99
N ARG A 73 12.53 7.70 -12.74
CA ARG A 73 11.84 8.99 -12.78
C ARG A 73 11.34 9.40 -11.40
N GLN A 74 10.59 8.54 -10.72
CA GLN A 74 10.03 8.81 -9.38
C GLN A 74 11.13 9.04 -8.34
N LEU A 75 12.20 8.24 -8.39
CA LEU A 75 13.36 8.43 -7.52
C LEU A 75 14.05 9.78 -7.81
N GLY A 76 14.22 10.12 -9.09
CA GLY A 76 14.83 11.37 -9.51
C GLY A 76 14.04 12.60 -9.08
N GLU A 77 12.71 12.56 -9.18
CA GLU A 77 11.81 13.62 -8.71
C GLU A 77 11.94 13.86 -7.21
N GLN A 78 12.05 12.81 -6.41
CA GLN A 78 12.13 12.90 -4.94
C GLN A 78 13.54 13.25 -4.42
N THR A 79 14.58 13.03 -5.23
CA THR A 79 15.98 13.27 -4.85
C THR A 79 16.61 14.48 -5.53
N GLY A 80 15.92 15.07 -6.49
CA GLY A 80 16.43 16.20 -7.29
C GLY A 80 17.36 15.78 -8.44
N ASN A 81 17.62 14.48 -8.63
CA ASN A 81 18.48 13.97 -9.71
C ASN A 81 17.65 13.36 -10.85
N ARG A 82 17.25 14.16 -11.81
CA ARG A 82 16.39 13.75 -12.93
C ARG A 82 17.11 12.92 -14.03
N SER A 83 18.41 12.72 -13.93
CA SER A 83 19.18 11.99 -14.93
C SER A 83 19.35 10.50 -14.61
N LEU A 84 18.70 9.99 -13.56
CA LEU A 84 18.79 8.59 -13.15
C LEU A 84 18.26 7.66 -14.25
N LYS A 85 19.04 6.61 -14.54
CA LYS A 85 18.71 5.53 -15.46
C LYS A 85 19.19 4.21 -14.88
N ALA A 86 18.46 3.14 -15.14
CA ALA A 86 18.85 1.78 -14.76
C ALA A 86 18.38 0.80 -15.85
N ASP A 87 19.23 -0.15 -16.19
CA ASP A 87 18.93 -1.21 -17.17
C ASP A 87 18.57 -2.54 -16.49
N SER A 88 18.68 -2.59 -15.17
CA SER A 88 18.28 -3.73 -14.34
C SER A 88 17.78 -3.29 -12.97
N TRP A 89 17.05 -4.17 -12.28
CA TRP A 89 16.62 -3.92 -10.89
C TRP A 89 17.80 -3.87 -9.93
N PHE A 90 18.89 -4.60 -10.20
CA PHE A 90 20.11 -4.48 -9.43
C PHE A 90 20.66 -3.05 -9.42
N GLU A 91 20.67 -2.41 -10.59
CA GLU A 91 21.10 -1.03 -10.73
C GLU A 91 20.11 -0.04 -10.15
N ALA A 92 18.80 -0.23 -10.37
CA ALA A 92 17.75 0.59 -9.79
C ALA A 92 17.83 0.59 -8.24
N PHE A 93 18.03 -0.56 -7.62
CA PHE A 93 18.21 -0.66 -6.16
C PHE A 93 19.55 -0.08 -5.68
N ARG A 94 20.60 -0.09 -6.50
CA ARG A 94 21.85 0.61 -6.21
C ARG A 94 21.62 2.12 -6.15
N LEU A 95 20.92 2.68 -7.13
CA LEU A 95 20.57 4.11 -7.16
C LEU A 95 19.70 4.51 -5.97
N LEU A 96 18.73 3.65 -5.59
CA LEU A 96 17.92 3.88 -4.40
C LEU A 96 18.80 3.89 -3.13
N ASP A 97 19.74 2.94 -2.98
CA ASP A 97 20.63 2.90 -1.83
C ASP A 97 21.52 4.16 -1.74
N GLU A 98 22.01 4.66 -2.87
CA GLU A 98 22.78 5.90 -2.94
C GLU A 98 22.00 7.14 -2.54
N ALA A 99 20.68 7.12 -2.79
CA ALA A 99 19.75 8.19 -2.40
C ALA A 99 19.42 8.20 -0.90
N LEU A 100 19.70 7.11 -0.17
CA LEU A 100 19.44 7.01 1.26
C LEU A 100 20.51 7.71 2.10
N SER A 101 20.08 8.60 2.96
CA SER A 101 20.95 9.23 3.96
C SER A 101 21.38 8.22 5.03
N LYS A 102 22.62 8.33 5.50
CA LYS A 102 23.12 7.55 6.65
C LYS A 102 22.68 8.13 8.01
N SER A 103 22.34 9.40 8.03
CA SER A 103 22.04 10.14 9.29
C SER A 103 20.54 10.28 9.56
N VAL A 104 19.70 10.23 8.52
CA VAL A 104 18.26 10.49 8.62
C VAL A 104 17.49 9.19 8.62
N ARG A 105 16.55 9.04 9.55
CA ARG A 105 15.59 7.93 9.55
C ARG A 105 14.71 8.02 8.30
N THR A 106 14.66 6.93 7.56
CA THR A 106 13.98 6.90 6.25
C THR A 106 13.00 5.72 6.19
N VAL A 107 11.83 5.98 5.69
CA VAL A 107 10.85 4.97 5.25
C VAL A 107 10.91 4.91 3.74
N VAL A 108 11.22 3.75 3.19
CA VAL A 108 11.10 3.45 1.76
C VAL A 108 9.85 2.63 1.56
N LEU A 109 8.96 3.09 0.72
CA LEU A 109 7.76 2.37 0.31
C LEU A 109 7.87 1.98 -1.17
N LEU A 110 7.94 0.69 -1.44
CA LEU A 110 7.70 0.14 -2.78
C LEU A 110 6.23 -0.27 -2.85
N ASP A 111 5.42 0.58 -3.45
CA ASP A 111 3.99 0.36 -3.59
C ASP A 111 3.66 -0.37 -4.89
N GLU A 112 2.61 -1.18 -4.87
CA GLU A 112 2.23 -2.10 -5.96
C GLU A 112 3.44 -2.90 -6.50
N ILE A 113 4.20 -3.49 -5.57
CA ILE A 113 5.43 -4.23 -5.88
C ILE A 113 5.21 -5.38 -6.88
N SER A 114 4.02 -5.97 -6.90
CA SER A 114 3.63 -7.00 -7.85
C SER A 114 3.66 -6.49 -9.30
N TRP A 115 3.40 -5.21 -9.53
CA TRP A 115 3.50 -4.60 -10.85
C TRP A 115 4.95 -4.33 -11.24
N MET A 116 5.79 -3.93 -10.27
CA MET A 116 7.23 -3.77 -10.52
C MET A 116 7.86 -5.08 -10.97
N GLY A 117 7.55 -6.18 -10.24
CA GLY A 117 8.13 -7.51 -10.53
C GLY A 117 7.47 -8.29 -11.65
N LYS A 118 6.38 -7.80 -12.25
CA LYS A 118 5.57 -8.58 -13.21
C LYS A 118 6.34 -9.02 -14.45
N TYR A 119 7.27 -8.20 -14.92
CA TYR A 119 7.96 -8.39 -16.20
C TYR A 119 9.40 -8.87 -16.06
N ASP A 120 9.83 -9.19 -14.83
CA ASP A 120 11.17 -9.71 -14.57
C ASP A 120 11.12 -10.84 -13.53
N PRO A 121 11.32 -12.10 -13.93
CA PRO A 121 11.31 -13.24 -13.02
C PRO A 121 12.43 -13.17 -11.97
N ASN A 122 13.48 -12.37 -12.21
CA ASN A 122 14.60 -12.21 -11.29
C ASN A 122 14.39 -11.10 -10.26
N PHE A 123 13.31 -10.31 -10.38
CA PHE A 123 13.06 -9.14 -9.53
C PHE A 123 13.19 -9.44 -8.03
N ALA A 124 12.52 -10.49 -7.55
CA ALA A 124 12.58 -10.88 -6.14
C ALA A 124 14.00 -11.27 -5.70
N GLY A 125 14.73 -11.96 -6.57
CA GLY A 125 16.14 -12.31 -6.34
C GLY A 125 17.05 -11.09 -6.26
N GLU A 126 16.88 -10.13 -7.15
CA GLU A 126 17.65 -8.87 -7.15
C GLU A 126 17.31 -8.00 -5.95
N LEU A 127 16.03 -7.93 -5.56
CA LEU A 127 15.61 -7.26 -4.33
C LEU A 127 16.24 -7.89 -3.08
N LYS A 128 16.24 -9.22 -3.00
CA LYS A 128 16.90 -9.96 -1.91
C LYS A 128 18.41 -9.68 -1.86
N LEU A 129 19.08 -9.65 -2.99
CA LEU A 129 20.52 -9.32 -3.06
C LEU A 129 20.78 -7.87 -2.63
N ALA A 130 19.93 -6.93 -3.06
CA ALA A 130 20.01 -5.54 -2.65
C ALA A 130 19.79 -5.38 -1.14
N TRP A 131 18.81 -6.11 -0.57
CA TRP A 131 18.61 -6.15 0.87
C TRP A 131 19.88 -6.63 1.59
N ASP A 132 20.40 -7.79 1.22
CA ASP A 132 21.53 -8.41 1.91
C ASP A 132 22.85 -7.60 1.79
N ARG A 133 23.08 -6.99 0.64
CA ARG A 133 24.35 -6.31 0.39
C ARG A 133 24.34 -4.83 0.75
N ARG A 134 23.18 -4.19 0.75
CA ARG A 134 23.03 -2.73 0.88
C ARG A 134 22.10 -2.33 2.02
N PHE A 135 20.81 -2.59 1.90
CA PHE A 135 19.78 -2.02 2.77
C PHE A 135 19.90 -2.49 4.23
N LYS A 136 20.24 -3.74 4.50
CA LYS A 136 20.45 -4.23 5.86
C LYS A 136 21.60 -3.58 6.63
N ARG A 137 22.39 -2.75 5.98
CA ARG A 137 23.47 -1.96 6.60
C ARG A 137 23.05 -0.54 6.95
N ARG A 138 21.80 -0.18 6.67
CA ARG A 138 21.20 1.15 6.88
C ARG A 138 20.44 1.16 8.19
N SER A 139 21.10 1.39 9.32
CA SER A 139 20.54 1.28 10.69
C SER A 139 19.27 2.10 10.96
N LYS A 140 18.90 3.02 10.07
CA LYS A 140 17.74 3.92 10.23
C LYS A 140 16.72 3.76 9.11
N LEU A 141 16.59 2.54 8.58
CA LEU A 141 15.73 2.23 7.43
C LEU A 141 14.56 1.34 7.83
N ILE A 142 13.35 1.75 7.46
CA ILE A 142 12.22 0.85 7.30
C ILE A 142 11.94 0.73 5.80
N PHE A 143 12.02 -0.49 5.28
CA PHE A 143 11.81 -0.79 3.88
C PHE A 143 10.52 -1.59 3.75
N VAL A 144 9.50 -1.00 3.12
CA VAL A 144 8.15 -1.56 3.03
C VAL A 144 7.87 -2.03 1.61
N LEU A 145 7.49 -3.30 1.50
CA LEU A 145 7.03 -3.95 0.28
C LEU A 145 5.50 -4.01 0.33
N CYS A 146 4.84 -3.15 -0.44
CA CYS A 146 3.39 -3.00 -0.40
C CYS A 146 2.74 -3.49 -1.69
N GLY A 147 1.60 -4.15 -1.58
CA GLY A 147 0.83 -4.57 -2.73
C GLY A 147 -0.58 -5.05 -2.39
N SER A 148 -1.49 -4.88 -3.35
CA SER A 148 -2.87 -5.34 -3.26
C SER A 148 -3.01 -6.83 -3.60
N VAL A 149 -2.16 -7.36 -4.48
CA VAL A 149 -2.12 -8.77 -4.85
C VAL A 149 -1.35 -9.55 -3.79
N SER A 150 -2.07 -9.97 -2.74
CA SER A 150 -1.47 -10.67 -1.59
C SER A 150 -0.81 -12.00 -1.98
N SER A 151 -1.30 -12.70 -3.01
CA SER A 151 -0.70 -13.92 -3.52
C SER A 151 0.70 -13.69 -4.08
N TRP A 152 0.91 -12.61 -4.85
CA TRP A 152 2.24 -12.31 -5.39
C TRP A 152 3.28 -12.10 -4.29
N ILE A 153 2.93 -11.34 -3.24
CA ILE A 153 3.83 -11.13 -2.08
C ILE A 153 4.04 -12.44 -1.34
N ALA A 154 2.99 -13.26 -1.18
CA ALA A 154 3.11 -14.57 -0.54
C ALA A 154 4.09 -15.47 -1.32
N ASP A 155 3.91 -15.60 -2.62
CA ASP A 155 4.68 -16.54 -3.45
C ASP A 155 6.13 -16.09 -3.69
N ASN A 156 6.35 -14.78 -3.91
CA ASN A 156 7.67 -14.27 -4.29
C ASN A 156 8.50 -13.77 -3.11
N ILE A 157 7.88 -13.43 -1.98
CA ILE A 157 8.55 -12.86 -0.81
C ILE A 157 8.42 -13.77 0.42
N LEU A 158 7.18 -14.01 0.91
CA LEU A 158 6.97 -14.67 2.20
C LEU A 158 7.30 -16.17 2.16
N ASN A 159 6.89 -16.87 1.10
CA ASN A 159 7.15 -18.30 0.91
C ASN A 159 8.51 -18.56 0.20
N ASN A 160 9.21 -17.51 -0.21
CA ASN A 160 10.50 -17.63 -0.86
C ASN A 160 11.60 -17.82 0.19
N THR A 161 12.31 -18.94 0.11
CA THR A 161 13.43 -19.29 1.02
C THR A 161 14.49 -18.19 1.11
N GLY A 162 14.66 -17.40 0.03
CA GLY A 162 15.56 -16.26 0.01
C GLY A 162 15.22 -15.15 1.00
N PHE A 163 13.98 -15.06 1.47
CA PHE A 163 13.54 -14.05 2.43
C PHE A 163 13.32 -14.58 3.85
N VAL A 164 13.52 -15.87 4.08
CA VAL A 164 13.43 -16.47 5.42
C VAL A 164 14.36 -15.75 6.40
N GLY A 165 13.84 -15.31 7.53
CA GLY A 165 14.55 -14.57 8.56
C GLY A 165 14.94 -13.12 8.20
N ARG A 166 14.44 -12.59 7.07
CA ARG A 166 14.66 -11.19 6.64
C ARG A 166 13.47 -10.29 6.88
N ILE A 167 12.28 -10.84 6.79
CA ILE A 167 11.04 -10.09 7.04
C ILE A 167 10.92 -9.83 8.54
N SER A 168 10.90 -8.56 8.92
CA SER A 168 10.78 -8.11 10.30
C SER A 168 9.31 -8.06 10.77
N LEU A 169 8.38 -7.82 9.83
CA LEU A 169 6.95 -7.74 10.08
C LEU A 169 6.19 -8.05 8.78
N ASP A 170 5.20 -8.93 8.85
CA ASP A 170 4.19 -9.11 7.81
C ASP A 170 2.90 -8.41 8.27
N LEU A 171 2.66 -7.23 7.73
CA LEU A 171 1.54 -6.38 8.08
C LEU A 171 0.36 -6.68 7.17
N VAL A 172 -0.64 -7.34 7.71
CA VAL A 172 -1.90 -7.64 7.01
C VAL A 172 -2.93 -6.57 7.37
N VAL A 173 -3.18 -5.66 6.43
CA VAL A 173 -4.14 -4.57 6.63
C VAL A 173 -5.53 -5.05 6.26
N GLY A 174 -6.36 -5.24 7.29
CA GLY A 174 -7.78 -5.64 7.16
C GLY A 174 -8.72 -4.44 7.10
N GLU A 175 -10.00 -4.71 7.14
CA GLU A 175 -11.05 -3.68 7.24
C GLU A 175 -10.97 -2.95 8.59
N LEU A 176 -11.45 -1.71 8.63
CA LEU A 176 -11.58 -0.98 9.89
C LEU A 176 -12.62 -1.66 10.79
N PRO A 177 -12.36 -1.76 12.09
CA PRO A 177 -13.36 -2.22 13.03
C PRO A 177 -14.53 -1.25 13.12
N LEU A 178 -15.71 -1.75 13.51
CA LEU A 178 -16.95 -0.96 13.59
C LEU A 178 -16.77 0.38 14.34
N LYS A 179 -16.05 0.36 15.45
CA LYS A 179 -15.73 1.56 16.24
C LYS A 179 -15.05 2.65 15.41
N ASP A 180 -14.19 2.27 14.49
CA ASP A 180 -13.46 3.23 13.65
C ASP A 180 -14.30 3.63 12.44
N CYS A 181 -15.10 2.73 11.88
CA CYS A 181 -16.03 3.05 10.81
C CYS A 181 -17.01 4.16 11.21
N THR A 182 -17.52 4.16 12.45
CA THR A 182 -18.48 5.18 12.91
C THR A 182 -17.91 6.61 12.89
N LYS A 183 -16.60 6.77 12.94
CA LYS A 183 -15.95 8.09 12.89
C LYS A 183 -16.19 8.85 11.58
N PHE A 184 -16.54 8.16 10.49
CA PHE A 184 -16.84 8.79 9.21
C PHE A 184 -18.17 9.56 9.20
N TRP A 185 -19.08 9.29 10.14
CA TRP A 185 -20.30 10.08 10.34
C TRP A 185 -20.10 11.32 11.21
N GLY A 186 -18.91 11.46 11.84
CA GLY A 186 -18.62 12.57 12.73
C GLY A 186 -19.63 12.66 13.87
N LYS A 187 -20.06 13.88 14.22
CA LYS A 187 -21.03 14.12 15.31
C LYS A 187 -22.44 13.55 15.05
N ARG A 188 -22.75 13.21 13.81
CA ARG A 188 -24.09 12.67 13.50
C ARG A 188 -24.28 11.23 13.96
N VAL A 189 -23.22 10.50 14.22
CA VAL A 189 -23.29 9.12 14.75
C VAL A 189 -24.18 9.00 15.98
N GLU A 190 -24.20 10.02 16.84
CA GLU A 190 -25.01 10.05 18.07
C GLU A 190 -26.53 10.12 17.80
N ARG A 191 -26.93 10.49 16.58
CA ARG A 191 -28.33 10.69 16.17
C ARG A 191 -28.82 9.63 15.20
N LEU A 192 -27.97 8.70 14.78
CA LEU A 192 -28.31 7.64 13.84
C LEU A 192 -28.76 6.39 14.61
N ALA A 193 -29.76 5.72 14.08
CA ALA A 193 -30.07 4.38 14.57
C ALA A 193 -28.91 3.44 14.21
N PRO A 194 -28.50 2.53 15.11
CA PRO A 194 -27.43 1.57 14.81
C PRO A 194 -27.68 0.77 13.52
N GLY A 195 -28.93 0.47 13.19
CA GLY A 195 -29.32 -0.20 11.93
C GLY A 195 -28.88 0.57 10.69
N GLU A 196 -29.06 1.89 10.66
CA GLU A 196 -28.64 2.73 9.51
C GLU A 196 -27.13 2.66 9.24
N ILE A 197 -26.34 2.60 10.31
CA ILE A 197 -24.88 2.43 10.18
C ILE A 197 -24.56 1.05 9.59
N LEU A 198 -25.20 -0.01 10.11
CA LEU A 198 -25.02 -1.37 9.65
C LEU A 198 -25.45 -1.56 8.19
N ASP A 199 -26.56 -0.91 7.77
CA ASP A 199 -27.04 -0.95 6.39
C ASP A 199 -25.98 -0.39 5.43
N VAL A 200 -25.39 0.77 5.75
CA VAL A 200 -24.31 1.34 4.93
C VAL A 200 -23.06 0.44 4.95
N LEU A 201 -22.69 -0.09 6.12
CA LEU A 201 -21.53 -0.98 6.25
C LEU A 201 -21.73 -2.32 5.54
N SER A 202 -22.97 -2.77 5.33
CA SER A 202 -23.25 -4.00 4.58
C SER A 202 -22.77 -3.93 3.13
N VAL A 203 -22.68 -2.72 2.55
CA VAL A 203 -22.20 -2.50 1.18
C VAL A 203 -20.80 -1.91 1.11
N THR A 204 -20.38 -1.12 2.09
CA THR A 204 -19.04 -0.50 2.10
C THR A 204 -17.99 -1.35 2.77
N GLY A 205 -18.40 -2.26 3.66
CA GLY A 205 -17.51 -2.89 4.63
C GLY A 205 -16.79 -1.85 5.48
N GLY A 206 -15.72 -2.27 6.14
CA GLY A 206 -14.79 -1.36 6.84
C GLY A 206 -13.70 -0.80 5.91
N VAL A 207 -14.00 -0.56 4.63
CA VAL A 207 -13.04 -0.07 3.63
C VAL A 207 -12.98 1.46 3.66
N PRO A 208 -11.86 2.06 4.11
CA PRO A 208 -11.75 3.51 4.30
C PRO A 208 -12.17 4.31 3.07
N LYS A 209 -11.74 3.90 1.88
CA LYS A 209 -12.04 4.61 0.63
C LYS A 209 -13.55 4.72 0.35
N TYR A 210 -14.33 3.71 0.72
CA TYR A 210 -15.79 3.76 0.54
C TYR A 210 -16.46 4.53 1.67
N LEU A 211 -15.91 4.45 2.88
CA LEU A 211 -16.41 5.21 4.03
C LEU A 211 -16.20 6.71 3.87
N GLU A 212 -15.15 7.15 3.20
CA GLU A 212 -14.90 8.55 2.85
C GLU A 212 -15.98 9.16 1.95
N GLU A 213 -16.62 8.31 1.16
CA GLU A 213 -17.69 8.74 0.24
C GLU A 213 -19.06 8.90 0.93
N ILE A 214 -19.18 8.49 2.18
CA ILE A 214 -20.43 8.64 2.93
C ILE A 214 -20.74 10.13 3.13
N ARG A 215 -22.00 10.47 2.91
CA ARG A 215 -22.54 11.79 3.25
C ARG A 215 -23.33 11.69 4.55
N PRO A 216 -22.79 12.17 5.68
CA PRO A 216 -23.42 12.00 6.98
C PRO A 216 -24.84 12.61 7.11
N ASN A 217 -25.20 13.56 6.24
CA ASN A 217 -26.51 14.22 6.22
C ASN A 217 -27.58 13.47 5.42
N LEU A 218 -27.21 12.41 4.72
CA LEU A 218 -28.16 11.55 3.99
C LEU A 218 -28.50 10.32 4.82
N SER A 219 -29.69 9.74 4.57
CA SER A 219 -30.09 8.44 5.11
C SER A 219 -29.20 7.29 4.61
N ALA A 220 -29.31 6.11 5.22
CA ALA A 220 -28.63 4.90 4.76
C ALA A 220 -29.01 4.57 3.31
N ASP A 221 -30.30 4.56 2.98
CA ASP A 221 -30.81 4.26 1.63
C ASP A 221 -30.28 5.23 0.58
N GLU A 222 -30.24 6.52 0.88
CA GLU A 222 -29.71 7.54 -0.04
C GLU A 222 -28.21 7.37 -0.27
N ASN A 223 -27.42 7.06 0.78
CA ASN A 223 -26.00 6.75 0.66
C ASN A 223 -25.77 5.50 -0.18
N ILE A 224 -26.49 4.40 0.09
CA ILE A 224 -26.39 3.15 -0.64
C ILE A 224 -26.76 3.36 -2.11
N ARG A 225 -27.89 4.03 -2.39
CA ARG A 225 -28.31 4.34 -3.76
C ARG A 225 -27.24 5.12 -4.52
N ARG A 226 -26.66 6.13 -3.90
CA ARG A 226 -25.62 6.96 -4.50
C ARG A 226 -24.33 6.18 -4.77
N LEU A 227 -23.91 5.35 -3.84
CA LEU A 227 -22.65 4.61 -3.94
C LEU A 227 -22.73 3.43 -4.92
N CYS A 228 -23.86 2.68 -4.88
CA CYS A 228 -23.98 1.39 -5.55
C CYS A 228 -24.81 1.41 -6.83
N PHE A 229 -25.80 2.32 -6.94
CA PHE A 229 -26.82 2.26 -7.99
C PHE A 229 -26.92 3.51 -8.86
N THR A 230 -26.10 4.52 -8.58
CA THR A 230 -26.04 5.73 -9.42
C THR A 230 -24.84 5.67 -10.35
N PRO A 231 -24.98 5.95 -11.66
CA PRO A 231 -23.85 6.11 -12.56
C PRO A 231 -22.84 7.11 -11.99
N GLY A 232 -21.56 6.73 -11.92
CA GLY A 232 -20.51 7.52 -11.27
C GLY A 232 -20.38 7.31 -9.76
N GLY A 233 -21.24 6.53 -9.13
CA GLY A 233 -21.03 6.06 -7.76
C GLY A 233 -19.77 5.21 -7.65
N THR A 234 -19.03 5.36 -6.55
CA THR A 234 -17.72 4.71 -6.39
C THR A 234 -17.83 3.19 -6.46
N LEU A 235 -18.78 2.58 -5.75
CA LEU A 235 -19.00 1.13 -5.78
C LEU A 235 -19.59 0.66 -7.11
N PHE A 236 -20.45 1.46 -7.74
CA PHE A 236 -21.00 1.17 -9.07
C PHE A 236 -19.88 1.06 -10.12
N SER A 237 -18.95 2.02 -10.11
CA SER A 237 -17.82 2.07 -11.05
C SER A 237 -16.79 0.98 -10.79
N ASP A 238 -16.62 0.63 -9.52
CA ASP A 238 -15.59 -0.32 -9.08
C ASP A 238 -16.00 -1.78 -9.16
N PHE A 239 -17.31 -2.05 -9.23
CA PHE A 239 -17.82 -3.42 -9.16
C PHE A 239 -17.12 -4.36 -10.15
N LYS A 240 -16.99 -3.94 -11.42
CA LYS A 240 -16.31 -4.73 -12.44
C LYS A 240 -14.84 -5.00 -12.12
N SER A 241 -14.13 -3.97 -11.65
CA SER A 241 -12.71 -4.08 -11.30
C SER A 241 -12.49 -4.98 -10.09
N ILE A 242 -13.33 -4.85 -9.07
CA ILE A 242 -13.26 -5.68 -7.86
C ILE A 242 -13.59 -7.14 -8.20
N PHE A 243 -14.60 -7.35 -9.03
CA PHE A 243 -15.02 -8.68 -9.47
C PHE A 243 -13.89 -9.38 -10.23
N SER A 244 -13.25 -8.69 -11.17
CA SER A 244 -12.11 -9.21 -11.92
C SER A 244 -10.90 -9.51 -11.03
N ASP A 245 -10.64 -8.67 -10.02
CA ASP A 245 -9.54 -8.87 -9.06
C ASP A 245 -9.77 -10.10 -8.16
N VAL A 246 -11.03 -10.40 -7.82
CA VAL A 246 -11.39 -11.51 -6.90
C VAL A 246 -11.53 -12.84 -7.65
N PHE A 247 -12.16 -12.82 -8.82
CA PHE A 247 -12.55 -14.03 -9.56
C PHE A 247 -11.72 -14.31 -10.82
N GLY A 248 -10.80 -13.41 -11.19
CA GLY A 248 -9.95 -13.49 -12.37
C GLY A 248 -10.64 -12.95 -13.64
N GLU A 249 -9.82 -12.68 -14.68
CA GLU A 249 -10.27 -12.03 -15.92
C GLU A 249 -11.29 -12.86 -16.74
N ASN A 250 -11.46 -14.13 -16.44
CA ASN A 250 -12.40 -15.04 -17.14
C ASN A 250 -13.77 -15.18 -16.45
N ALA A 251 -14.00 -14.48 -15.35
CA ALA A 251 -15.29 -14.51 -14.69
C ALA A 251 -16.27 -13.55 -15.41
N THR A 252 -17.28 -14.10 -16.03
CA THR A 252 -18.41 -13.33 -16.61
C THR A 252 -19.42 -12.99 -15.53
N VAL A 253 -19.83 -11.71 -15.49
CA VAL A 253 -20.95 -11.22 -14.68
C VAL A 253 -22.24 -11.46 -15.43
#